data_0dd6f58e7b234d13cd338dfe015207bd
#
_entry.id   0dd6f58e7b234d13cd338dfe015207bd
#
_cell.length_a   1.000
_cell.length_b   1.000
_cell.length_c   1.000
_cell.angle_alpha   90.00
_cell.angle_beta   90.00
_cell.angle_gamma   90.00
#
_symmetry.space_group_name_H-M   'P 1'
#
loop_
_entity.id
_entity.type
_entity.pdbx_description
1 polymer ?
#
loop_
_entity_poly.entity_id
_entity_poly.type
_entity_poly.pdbx_seq_one_letter_code
_entity_poly.pdbx_strand_id
1 'polypeptide(L)'
;MFQVDRAHRDDLEEILQIAGARRQQYVEYQPQFWRPAQDAVDRQRAFFASLLASDDAFLGVAREGGKVYGFALARMVDAPPVYDPGGPSCVVDDFAVADLEDWSKVGPMLLDAVRKWGAGHGATQLVAVVAQLDDAKRAVLKESQLTIASEWWVGAI
;
A
#
# COMPACT_ATOMS: atom_id res chain seq x y z
N MET A 1 -4.49 0.65 21.81
CA MET A 1 -4.74 1.76 20.86
C MET A 1 -3.74 1.65 19.72
N PHE A 2 -4.21 1.61 18.50
CA PHE A 2 -3.36 1.57 17.32
C PHE A 2 -2.53 2.85 17.17
N GLN A 3 -1.29 2.70 16.78
CA GLN A 3 -0.38 3.79 16.42
C GLN A 3 0.19 3.52 15.04
N VAL A 4 0.44 4.58 14.27
CA VAL A 4 1.09 4.47 12.96
C VAL A 4 2.42 5.18 13.00
N ASP A 5 3.47 4.42 12.73
CA ASP A 5 4.84 4.88 12.71
C ASP A 5 5.54 4.44 11.41
N ARG A 6 6.71 5.02 11.14
CA ARG A 6 7.60 4.51 10.11
C ARG A 6 8.08 3.11 10.52
N ALA A 7 8.09 2.18 9.58
CA ALA A 7 8.57 0.82 9.82
C ALA A 7 10.07 0.79 10.16
N HIS A 8 10.43 -0.13 11.02
CA HIS A 8 11.81 -0.46 11.37
C HIS A 8 12.19 -1.84 10.82
N ARG A 9 13.47 -2.16 10.88
CA ARG A 9 13.97 -3.44 10.36
C ARG A 9 13.31 -4.65 11.03
N ASP A 10 13.01 -4.53 12.30
CA ASP A 10 12.39 -5.61 13.09
C ASP A 10 10.93 -5.87 12.69
N ASP A 11 10.28 -4.94 12.00
CA ASP A 11 8.90 -5.09 11.52
C ASP A 11 8.82 -5.91 10.21
N LEU A 12 9.94 -6.11 9.51
CA LEU A 12 9.95 -6.66 8.14
C LEU A 12 9.27 -8.02 8.05
N GLU A 13 9.51 -8.91 9.00
CA GLU A 13 8.94 -10.27 8.93
C GLU A 13 7.41 -10.25 9.10
N GLU A 14 6.87 -9.41 9.98
CA GLU A 14 5.42 -9.25 10.13
C GLU A 14 4.81 -8.59 8.88
N ILE A 15 5.47 -7.58 8.33
CA ILE A 15 5.04 -6.94 7.06
C ILE A 15 5.01 -7.97 5.93
N LEU A 16 6.05 -8.80 5.80
CA LEU A 16 6.13 -9.83 4.77
C LEU A 16 5.05 -10.91 4.92
N GLN A 17 4.67 -11.26 6.14
CA GLN A 17 3.56 -12.18 6.39
C GLN A 17 2.23 -11.58 5.91
N ILE A 18 1.96 -10.33 6.25
CA ILE A 18 0.75 -9.61 5.82
C ILE A 18 0.73 -9.48 4.29
N ALA A 19 1.84 -9.06 3.69
CA ALA A 19 1.98 -8.91 2.23
C ALA A 19 1.82 -10.26 1.51
N GLY A 20 2.36 -11.35 2.06
CA GLY A 20 2.23 -12.70 1.52
C GLY A 20 0.80 -13.21 1.52
N ALA A 21 0.06 -13.02 2.61
CA ALA A 21 -1.36 -13.37 2.69
C ALA A 21 -2.19 -12.58 1.66
N ARG A 22 -1.90 -11.29 1.49
CA ARG A 22 -2.55 -10.45 0.48
C ARG A 22 -2.22 -10.92 -0.94
N ARG A 23 -0.98 -11.26 -1.21
CA ARG A 23 -0.55 -11.79 -2.53
C ARG A 23 -1.31 -13.05 -2.90
N GLN A 24 -1.50 -13.99 -1.97
CA GLN A 24 -2.30 -15.19 -2.20
C GLN A 24 -3.76 -14.87 -2.51
N GLN A 25 -4.34 -13.92 -1.81
CA GLN A 25 -5.71 -13.47 -2.05
C GLN A 25 -5.85 -12.84 -3.45
N TYR A 26 -4.90 -12.00 -3.86
CA TYR A 26 -4.93 -11.31 -5.16
C TYR A 26 -4.77 -12.26 -6.34
N VAL A 27 -3.97 -13.31 -6.20
CA VAL A 27 -3.87 -14.38 -7.20
C VAL A 27 -5.23 -15.00 -7.50
N GLU A 28 -6.08 -15.19 -6.50
CA GLU A 28 -7.43 -15.73 -6.69
C GLU A 28 -8.35 -14.73 -7.41
N TYR A 29 -8.15 -13.42 -7.22
CA TYR A 29 -8.94 -12.38 -7.89
C TYR A 29 -8.63 -12.27 -9.38
N GLN A 30 -7.35 -12.30 -9.76
CA GLN A 30 -6.89 -12.25 -11.15
C GLN A 30 -5.57 -13.03 -11.31
N PRO A 31 -5.64 -14.32 -11.67
CA PRO A 31 -4.48 -15.21 -11.65
C PRO A 31 -3.37 -14.84 -12.64
N GLN A 32 -3.71 -14.19 -13.75
CA GLN A 32 -2.74 -13.80 -14.75
C GLN A 32 -1.95 -12.57 -14.31
N PHE A 33 -2.65 -11.52 -13.85
CA PHE A 33 -2.03 -10.25 -13.48
C PHE A 33 -1.20 -10.39 -12.19
N TRP A 34 -1.72 -11.08 -11.18
CA TRP A 34 -1.05 -11.26 -9.89
C TRP A 34 -0.39 -12.62 -9.72
N ARG A 35 0.03 -13.23 -10.82
CA ARG A 35 0.82 -14.46 -10.74
C ARG A 35 2.13 -14.19 -10.00
N PRO A 36 2.36 -14.82 -8.83
CA PRO A 36 3.55 -14.53 -8.04
C PRO A 36 4.80 -15.08 -8.72
N ALA A 37 5.92 -14.37 -8.56
CA ALA A 37 7.23 -14.91 -8.87
C ALA A 37 7.56 -16.06 -7.90
N GLN A 38 8.39 -17.01 -8.33
CA GLN A 38 8.77 -18.14 -7.51
C GLN A 38 9.50 -17.73 -6.23
N ASP A 39 10.28 -16.65 -6.30
CA ASP A 39 11.07 -16.06 -5.22
C ASP A 39 10.44 -14.74 -4.70
N ALA A 40 9.11 -14.61 -4.76
CA ALA A 40 8.40 -13.37 -4.43
C ALA A 40 8.71 -12.84 -3.03
N VAL A 41 8.80 -13.73 -2.02
CA VAL A 41 9.08 -13.33 -0.63
C VAL A 41 10.48 -12.73 -0.50
N ASP A 42 11.50 -13.35 -1.09
CA ASP A 42 12.87 -12.87 -1.00
C ASP A 42 13.05 -11.55 -1.75
N ARG A 43 12.42 -11.41 -2.92
CA ARG A 43 12.41 -10.15 -3.67
C ARG A 43 11.74 -9.04 -2.88
N GLN A 44 10.61 -9.31 -2.25
CA GLN A 44 9.88 -8.31 -1.48
C GLN A 44 10.65 -7.92 -0.22
N ARG A 45 11.30 -8.88 0.46
CA ARG A 45 12.18 -8.61 1.60
C ARG A 45 13.30 -7.66 1.23
N ALA A 46 14.02 -7.96 0.16
CA ALA A 46 15.11 -7.10 -0.32
C ALA A 46 14.61 -5.71 -0.71
N PHE A 47 13.47 -5.62 -1.38
CA PHE A 47 12.85 -4.37 -1.76
C PHE A 47 12.44 -3.52 -0.55
N PHE A 48 11.69 -4.08 0.40
CA PHE A 48 11.28 -3.35 1.60
C PHE A 48 12.47 -2.92 2.45
N ALA A 49 13.48 -3.79 2.59
CA ALA A 49 14.71 -3.44 3.30
C ALA A 49 15.43 -2.24 2.67
N SER A 50 15.44 -2.15 1.35
CA SER A 50 16.03 -1.00 0.64
C SER A 50 15.28 0.30 0.88
N LEU A 51 13.97 0.24 1.10
CA LEU A 51 13.11 1.41 1.31
C LEU A 51 13.18 1.96 2.73
N LEU A 52 13.54 1.15 3.72
CA LEU A 52 13.64 1.60 5.12
C LEU A 52 14.63 2.74 5.32
N ALA A 53 15.71 2.77 4.52
CA ALA A 53 16.73 3.81 4.56
C ALA A 53 16.51 4.94 3.54
N SER A 54 15.43 4.88 2.75
CA SER A 54 15.14 5.87 1.71
C SER A 54 14.23 6.97 2.22
N ASP A 55 14.58 8.23 1.90
CA ASP A 55 13.71 9.38 2.16
C ASP A 55 12.64 9.57 1.07
N ASP A 56 12.79 8.89 -0.07
CA ASP A 56 11.87 8.97 -1.22
C ASP A 56 10.68 8.02 -1.11
N ALA A 57 10.61 7.23 -0.05
CA ALA A 57 9.54 6.30 0.22
C ALA A 57 9.11 6.34 1.69
N PHE A 58 7.85 6.04 1.91
CA PHE A 58 7.27 5.85 3.24
C PHE A 58 6.78 4.41 3.37
N LEU A 59 7.42 3.63 4.22
CA LEU A 59 6.90 2.35 4.67
C LEU A 59 6.39 2.56 6.10
N GLY A 60 5.07 2.65 6.22
CA GLY A 60 4.39 2.85 7.50
C GLY A 60 3.78 1.56 8.03
N VAL A 61 3.76 1.39 9.34
CA VAL A 61 3.11 0.28 10.02
C VAL A 61 2.12 0.79 11.06
N ALA A 62 0.97 0.12 11.13
CA ALA A 62 0.03 0.28 12.24
C ALA A 62 0.28 -0.82 13.24
N ARG A 63 0.52 -0.44 14.51
CA ARG A 63 0.82 -1.40 15.58
C ARG A 63 0.01 -1.15 16.84
N GLU A 64 -0.19 -2.21 17.61
CA GLU A 64 -0.73 -2.18 18.94
C GLU A 64 -0.05 -3.24 19.80
N GLY A 65 0.41 -2.87 21.00
CA GLY A 65 1.11 -3.80 21.88
C GLY A 65 2.39 -4.41 21.29
N GLY A 66 3.06 -3.72 20.38
CA GLY A 66 4.27 -4.20 19.69
C GLY A 66 4.02 -5.08 18.47
N LYS A 67 2.79 -5.50 18.20
CA LYS A 67 2.41 -6.31 17.03
C LYS A 67 2.01 -5.41 15.86
N VAL A 68 2.38 -5.79 14.63
CA VAL A 68 1.97 -5.12 13.40
C VAL A 68 0.60 -5.65 12.93
N TYR A 69 -0.34 -4.74 12.69
CA TYR A 69 -1.69 -5.04 12.20
C TYR A 69 -1.93 -4.61 10.76
N GLY A 70 -1.02 -3.84 10.19
CA GLY A 70 -1.11 -3.42 8.81
C GLY A 70 0.07 -2.56 8.41
N PHE A 71 0.25 -2.39 7.11
CA PHE A 71 1.28 -1.54 6.55
C PHE A 71 0.81 -0.82 5.29
N ALA A 72 1.50 0.25 4.95
CA ALA A 72 1.35 0.95 3.68
C ALA A 72 2.71 1.39 3.16
N LEU A 73 2.97 1.11 1.88
CA LEU A 73 4.11 1.61 1.15
C LEU A 73 3.66 2.73 0.22
N ALA A 74 4.25 3.90 0.36
CA ALA A 74 3.99 5.04 -0.50
C ALA A 74 5.28 5.60 -1.10
N ARG A 75 5.17 6.10 -2.33
CA ARG A 75 6.27 6.74 -3.07
C ARG A 75 5.77 7.97 -3.80
N MET A 76 6.66 8.93 -4.01
CA MET A 76 6.38 10.09 -4.86
C MET A 76 6.57 9.70 -6.33
N VAL A 77 5.61 10.06 -7.17
CA VAL A 77 5.64 9.78 -8.61
C VAL A 77 5.20 11.05 -9.36
N ASP A 78 5.98 11.46 -10.33
CA ASP A 78 5.61 12.59 -11.18
C ASP A 78 4.39 12.24 -12.05
N ALA A 79 3.55 13.24 -12.30
CA ALA A 79 2.46 13.09 -13.24
C ALA A 79 2.99 12.84 -14.67
N PRO A 80 2.25 12.09 -15.50
CA PRO A 80 2.57 11.99 -16.92
C PRO A 80 2.66 13.39 -17.56
N PRO A 81 3.57 13.62 -18.52
CA PRO A 81 3.87 14.96 -19.04
C PRO A 81 2.68 15.73 -19.62
N VAL A 82 1.60 15.03 -19.95
CA VAL A 82 0.38 15.63 -20.53
C VAL A 82 -0.67 16.02 -19.49
N TYR A 83 -0.42 15.74 -18.19
CA TYR A 83 -1.32 16.04 -17.10
C TYR A 83 -0.64 16.91 -16.04
N ASP A 84 -1.39 17.84 -15.48
CA ASP A 84 -0.92 18.72 -14.41
C ASP A 84 -1.91 18.68 -13.23
N PRO A 85 -1.70 17.80 -12.26
CA PRO A 85 -2.47 17.80 -11.02
C PRO A 85 -2.00 18.86 -10.00
N GLY A 86 -1.09 19.74 -10.40
CA GLY A 86 -0.51 20.78 -9.55
C GLY A 86 0.79 20.39 -8.84
N GLY A 87 1.27 19.17 -9.02
CA GLY A 87 2.48 18.61 -8.42
C GLY A 87 2.55 17.10 -8.54
N PRO A 88 3.53 16.46 -7.88
CA PRO A 88 3.65 15.01 -7.90
C PRO A 88 2.52 14.31 -7.16
N SER A 89 2.33 13.03 -7.46
CA SER A 89 1.40 12.14 -6.79
C SER A 89 2.11 11.34 -5.70
N CYS A 90 1.43 11.16 -4.57
CA CYS A 90 1.80 10.15 -3.58
C CYS A 90 1.08 8.83 -3.94
N VAL A 91 1.81 7.82 -4.37
CA VAL A 91 1.25 6.54 -4.83
C VAL A 91 1.41 5.48 -3.76
N VAL A 92 0.29 4.91 -3.34
CA VAL A 92 0.23 3.75 -2.42
C VAL A 92 -0.07 2.53 -3.24
N ASP A 93 0.93 1.73 -3.55
CA ASP A 93 0.78 0.52 -4.35
C ASP A 93 0.79 -0.78 -3.52
N ASP A 94 1.33 -0.75 -2.32
CA ASP A 94 1.30 -1.88 -1.38
C ASP A 94 0.71 -1.42 -0.04
N PHE A 95 -0.47 -1.93 0.27
CA PHE A 95 -1.27 -1.49 1.40
C PHE A 95 -2.17 -2.64 1.85
N ALA A 96 -1.93 -3.15 3.05
CA ALA A 96 -2.65 -4.31 3.57
C ALA A 96 -2.77 -4.29 5.09
N VAL A 97 -3.75 -5.04 5.59
CA VAL A 97 -3.96 -5.31 7.02
C VAL A 97 -3.82 -6.80 7.29
N ALA A 98 -3.51 -7.16 8.54
CA ALA A 98 -3.33 -8.54 8.95
C ALA A 98 -4.65 -9.31 8.86
N ASP A 99 -5.69 -8.81 9.47
CA ASP A 99 -7.03 -9.38 9.47
C ASP A 99 -8.00 -8.47 8.70
N LEU A 100 -8.88 -9.06 7.89
CA LEU A 100 -9.83 -8.28 7.07
C LEU A 100 -10.75 -7.38 7.89
N GLU A 101 -11.04 -7.78 9.12
CA GLU A 101 -11.88 -7.01 10.06
C GLU A 101 -11.21 -5.69 10.51
N ASP A 102 -9.89 -5.63 10.42
CA ASP A 102 -9.14 -4.43 10.83
C ASP A 102 -9.13 -3.32 9.76
N TRP A 103 -9.60 -3.60 8.55
CA TRP A 103 -9.61 -2.59 7.48
C TRP A 103 -10.28 -1.29 7.88
N SER A 104 -11.44 -1.35 8.54
CA SER A 104 -12.20 -0.16 8.94
C SER A 104 -11.51 0.69 10.01
N LYS A 105 -10.60 0.11 10.77
CA LYS A 105 -9.86 0.80 11.84
C LYS A 105 -8.45 1.19 11.40
N VAL A 106 -7.70 0.22 10.91
CA VAL A 106 -6.28 0.36 10.57
C VAL A 106 -6.09 1.06 9.21
N GLY A 107 -6.94 0.74 8.24
CA GLY A 107 -6.84 1.29 6.90
C GLY A 107 -6.84 2.83 6.84
N PRO A 108 -7.84 3.51 7.42
CA PRO A 108 -7.86 4.98 7.45
C PRO A 108 -6.65 5.60 8.14
N MET A 109 -6.15 5.00 9.22
CA MET A 109 -4.98 5.51 9.94
C MET A 109 -3.72 5.45 9.09
N LEU A 110 -3.51 4.35 8.35
CA LEU A 110 -2.40 4.21 7.42
C LEU A 110 -2.50 5.21 6.26
N LEU A 111 -3.70 5.40 5.69
CA LEU A 111 -3.91 6.40 4.65
C LEU A 111 -3.65 7.83 5.13
N ASP A 112 -4.05 8.16 6.34
CA ASP A 112 -3.78 9.48 6.92
C ASP A 112 -2.28 9.73 7.13
N ALA A 113 -1.55 8.71 7.58
CA ALA A 113 -0.09 8.79 7.70
C ALA A 113 0.58 8.99 6.35
N VAL A 114 0.13 8.27 5.31
CA VAL A 114 0.61 8.45 3.93
C VAL A 114 0.29 9.84 3.40
N ARG A 115 -0.92 10.35 3.62
CA ARG A 115 -1.30 11.71 3.21
C ARG A 115 -0.41 12.77 3.84
N LYS A 116 -0.14 12.66 5.15
CA LYS A 116 0.75 13.58 5.87
C LYS A 116 2.17 13.53 5.32
N TRP A 117 2.69 12.34 5.09
CA TRP A 117 4.01 12.16 4.51
C TRP A 117 4.08 12.73 3.09
N GLY A 118 3.12 12.41 2.22
CA GLY A 118 3.04 12.90 0.85
C GLY A 118 2.93 14.42 0.78
N ALA A 119 2.07 15.02 1.61
CA ALA A 119 1.93 16.47 1.70
C ALA A 119 3.24 17.15 2.11
N GLY A 120 3.97 16.57 3.07
CA GLY A 120 5.30 17.04 3.47
C GLY A 120 6.36 16.96 2.37
N HIS A 121 6.14 16.14 1.34
CA HIS A 121 6.99 15.99 0.16
C HIS A 121 6.44 16.70 -1.09
N GLY A 122 5.42 17.52 -0.93
CA GLY A 122 4.86 18.34 -2.02
C GLY A 122 3.84 17.61 -2.90
N ALA A 123 3.33 16.43 -2.48
CA ALA A 123 2.27 15.76 -3.21
C ALA A 123 0.98 16.59 -3.24
N THR A 124 0.32 16.63 -4.38
CA THR A 124 -0.97 17.31 -4.59
C THR A 124 -2.14 16.35 -4.69
N GLN A 125 -1.87 15.06 -4.87
CA GLN A 125 -2.88 14.01 -4.88
C GLN A 125 -2.34 12.69 -4.32
N LEU A 126 -3.27 11.89 -3.81
CA LEU A 126 -3.04 10.52 -3.36
C LEU A 126 -3.61 9.55 -4.40
N VAL A 127 -2.81 8.58 -4.82
CA VAL A 127 -3.22 7.50 -5.72
C VAL A 127 -3.06 6.18 -4.98
N ALA A 128 -4.12 5.38 -4.90
CA ALA A 128 -4.07 4.06 -4.27
C ALA A 128 -4.41 2.97 -5.28
N VAL A 129 -3.61 1.90 -5.29
CA VAL A 129 -3.83 0.73 -6.14
C VAL A 129 -4.57 -0.34 -5.36
N VAL A 130 -5.62 -0.90 -5.96
CA VAL A 130 -6.45 -1.93 -5.35
C VAL A 130 -6.98 -2.89 -6.40
N ALA A 131 -7.07 -4.17 -6.04
CA ALA A 131 -7.77 -5.15 -6.86
C ALA A 131 -9.27 -4.84 -6.92
N GLN A 132 -9.90 -5.01 -8.08
CA GLN A 132 -11.34 -4.78 -8.24
C GLN A 132 -12.18 -5.60 -7.23
N LEU A 133 -11.77 -6.81 -6.91
CA LEU A 133 -12.49 -7.72 -6.01
C LEU A 133 -12.08 -7.61 -4.53
N ASP A 134 -11.18 -6.69 -4.18
CA ASP A 134 -10.84 -6.41 -2.78
C ASP A 134 -11.84 -5.42 -2.18
N ASP A 135 -13.03 -5.91 -1.86
CA ASP A 135 -14.15 -5.08 -1.41
C ASP A 135 -13.86 -4.34 -0.10
N ALA A 136 -13.17 -4.98 0.84
CA ALA A 136 -12.84 -4.38 2.13
C ALA A 136 -11.92 -3.16 1.97
N LYS A 137 -10.85 -3.29 1.19
CA LYS A 137 -9.93 -2.19 0.88
C LYS A 137 -10.62 -1.10 0.05
N ARG A 138 -11.46 -1.48 -0.93
CA ARG A 138 -12.25 -0.54 -1.73
C ARG A 138 -13.20 0.30 -0.88
N ALA A 139 -13.85 -0.31 0.12
CA ALA A 139 -14.72 0.40 1.04
C ALA A 139 -13.95 1.48 1.81
N VAL A 140 -12.78 1.14 2.36
CA VAL A 140 -11.91 2.10 3.06
C VAL A 140 -11.48 3.25 2.15
N LEU A 141 -11.08 2.96 0.91
CA LEU A 141 -10.69 4.00 -0.05
C LEU A 141 -11.85 4.96 -0.34
N LYS A 142 -13.05 4.43 -0.55
CA LYS A 142 -14.26 5.21 -0.79
C LYS A 142 -14.64 6.08 0.41
N GLU A 143 -14.63 5.50 1.60
CA GLU A 143 -14.91 6.24 2.85
C GLU A 143 -13.86 7.32 3.12
N SER A 144 -12.62 7.09 2.69
CA SER A 144 -11.53 8.07 2.72
C SER A 144 -11.57 9.10 1.57
N GLN A 145 -12.70 9.17 0.85
CA GLN A 145 -12.98 10.14 -0.21
C GLN A 145 -12.11 10.00 -1.47
N LEU A 146 -11.60 8.80 -1.76
CA LEU A 146 -10.98 8.52 -3.04
C LEU A 146 -12.04 8.05 -4.05
N THR A 147 -11.85 8.42 -5.31
CA THR A 147 -12.68 8.00 -6.43
C THR A 147 -11.84 7.26 -7.46
N ILE A 148 -12.46 6.42 -8.27
CA ILE A 148 -11.74 5.63 -9.28
C ILE A 148 -11.28 6.55 -10.41
N ALA A 149 -9.97 6.57 -10.67
CA ALA A 149 -9.37 7.33 -11.77
C ALA A 149 -9.22 6.49 -13.06
N SER A 150 -8.91 5.20 -12.92
CA SER A 150 -8.71 4.30 -14.06
C SER A 150 -8.94 2.85 -13.65
N GLU A 151 -9.10 1.99 -14.65
CA GLU A 151 -9.16 0.54 -14.48
C GLU A 151 -8.13 -0.13 -15.40
N TRP A 152 -7.55 -1.21 -14.94
CA TRP A 152 -6.60 -2.02 -15.71
C TRP A 152 -7.27 -3.33 -16.10
N TRP A 153 -7.27 -3.62 -17.38
CA TRP A 153 -7.84 -4.81 -17.97
C TRP A 153 -6.73 -5.71 -18.48
N VAL A 154 -6.77 -6.98 -18.16
CA VAL A 154 -5.74 -7.96 -18.54
C VAL A 154 -6.35 -9.12 -19.31
N GLY A 155 -5.65 -9.61 -20.32
CA GLY A 155 -6.02 -10.77 -21.12
C GLY A 155 -4.76 -11.45 -21.66
N ALA A 156 -4.89 -12.72 -22.07
CA ALA A 156 -3.81 -13.44 -22.73
C ALA A 156 -3.60 -12.91 -24.17
N ILE A 157 -2.36 -13.01 -24.65
CA ILE A 157 -1.98 -12.76 -26.05
C ILE A 157 -1.84 -14.09 -26.75
#